data_86a441eee1360ba74465a76ab2168258
#
_entry.id   86a441eee1360ba74465a76ab2168258
#
_cell.length_a   1.000
_cell.length_b   1.000
_cell.length_c   1.000
_cell.angle_alpha   90.00
_cell.angle_beta   90.00
_cell.angle_gamma   90.00
#
_symmetry.space_group_name_H-M   'P 1'
#
loop_
_entity.id
_entity.type
_entity.pdbx_description
1 polymer ?
#
loop_
_entity_poly.entity_id
_entity_poly.type
_entity_poly.pdbx_seq_one_letter_code
_entity_poly.pdbx_strand_id
1 'polypeptide(L)'
;MSAAFTPGTFHRRRIDVGSDRTIGFMGEEFRVYATPAMVSDVEYTCRDFLVGNLPAGQDSVGTRVEIDHLAPTLLGMWAEIRVEVVSVEGRRVTFAFEVCDALETVGRGIHVRFIVDKPKTAERLAAKKTKAKAVDGAFFS
;
A
#
# COMPACT_ATOMS: atom_id res chain seq x y z
N MET A 1 7.05 3.48 20.56
CA MET A 1 7.01 2.70 19.32
C MET A 1 7.84 1.46 19.43
N SER A 2 7.44 0.42 18.72
CA SER A 2 8.19 -0.83 18.68
C SER A 2 9.54 -0.64 18.00
N ALA A 3 10.57 -1.35 18.48
CA ALA A 3 11.87 -1.41 17.83
C ALA A 3 11.80 -1.96 16.39
N ALA A 4 10.73 -2.70 16.06
CA ALA A 4 10.51 -3.24 14.72
C ALA A 4 10.33 -2.18 13.64
N PHE A 5 10.08 -0.92 14.03
CA PHE A 5 9.93 0.18 13.07
C PHE A 5 11.18 1.02 12.90
N THR A 6 12.32 0.59 13.42
CA THR A 6 13.54 1.38 13.28
C THR A 6 14.00 1.40 11.82
N PRO A 7 14.61 2.50 11.37
CA PRO A 7 15.19 2.55 10.03
C PRO A 7 16.09 1.37 9.74
N GLY A 8 15.98 0.81 8.54
CA GLY A 8 16.71 -0.38 8.13
C GLY A 8 15.92 -1.67 8.29
N THR A 9 14.83 -1.68 9.04
CA THR A 9 13.97 -2.86 9.14
C THR A 9 13.24 -3.05 7.81
N PHE A 10 13.22 -4.26 7.30
CA PHE A 10 12.54 -4.54 6.05
C PHE A 10 11.71 -5.82 6.13
N HIS A 11 10.78 -5.94 5.19
CA HIS A 11 9.83 -7.03 5.10
C HIS A 11 9.60 -7.37 3.63
N ARG A 12 9.28 -8.63 3.36
CA ARG A 12 9.02 -9.11 2.00
C ARG A 12 7.70 -9.84 1.95
N ARG A 13 7.06 -9.74 0.79
CA ARG A 13 5.85 -10.49 0.52
C ARG A 13 5.86 -10.88 -0.95
N ARG A 14 5.59 -12.15 -1.24
CA ARG A 14 5.43 -12.63 -2.61
C ARG A 14 3.94 -12.71 -2.93
N ILE A 15 3.56 -12.26 -4.12
CA ILE A 15 2.19 -12.38 -4.62
C ILE A 15 2.21 -13.08 -5.96
N ASP A 16 1.09 -13.70 -6.31
CA ASP A 16 0.88 -14.27 -7.64
C ASP A 16 0.10 -13.27 -8.48
N VAL A 17 0.57 -13.02 -9.70
CA VAL A 17 -0.08 -12.10 -10.61
C VAL A 17 -1.24 -12.83 -11.29
N GLY A 18 -2.37 -12.86 -10.59
CA GLY A 18 -3.61 -13.42 -11.09
C GLY A 18 -4.36 -12.41 -11.96
N SER A 19 -5.43 -12.87 -12.57
CA SER A 19 -6.24 -12.07 -13.48
C SER A 19 -6.73 -10.76 -12.85
N ASP A 20 -7.11 -10.80 -11.58
CA ASP A 20 -7.61 -9.65 -10.82
C ASP A 20 -6.58 -8.53 -10.62
N ARG A 21 -5.28 -8.85 -10.76
CA ARG A 21 -4.20 -7.88 -10.67
C ARG A 21 -3.76 -7.34 -12.02
N THR A 22 -4.41 -7.76 -13.10
CA THR A 22 -3.93 -7.46 -14.45
C THR A 22 -4.84 -6.52 -15.22
N ILE A 23 -4.25 -5.90 -16.23
CA ILE A 23 -4.96 -5.09 -17.22
C ILE A 23 -4.69 -5.69 -18.59
N GLY A 24 -5.73 -5.69 -19.44
CA GLY A 24 -5.70 -6.40 -20.71
C GLY A 24 -5.76 -5.52 -21.95
N PHE A 25 -5.14 -4.33 -21.92
CA PHE A 25 -5.20 -3.43 -23.07
C PHE A 25 -4.51 -3.98 -24.33
N MET A 26 -3.59 -4.93 -24.16
CA MET A 26 -2.92 -5.61 -25.28
C MET A 26 -3.60 -6.96 -25.66
N GLY A 27 -4.82 -7.20 -25.17
CA GLY A 27 -5.55 -8.44 -25.37
C GLY A 27 -5.31 -9.46 -24.28
N GLU A 28 -6.13 -10.50 -24.27
CA GLU A 28 -6.11 -11.51 -23.19
C GLU A 28 -4.80 -12.28 -23.10
N GLU A 29 -4.12 -12.45 -24.24
CA GLU A 29 -2.85 -13.17 -24.28
C GLU A 29 -1.70 -12.42 -23.56
N PHE A 30 -1.78 -11.10 -23.50
CA PHE A 30 -0.72 -10.27 -22.95
C PHE A 30 -1.22 -9.43 -21.77
N ARG A 31 -1.94 -10.04 -20.85
CA ARG A 31 -2.34 -9.36 -19.64
C ARG A 31 -1.13 -9.17 -18.73
N VAL A 32 -1.01 -7.97 -18.17
CA VAL A 32 0.15 -7.56 -17.36
C VAL A 32 -0.32 -6.98 -16.03
N TYR A 33 0.57 -7.10 -15.04
CA TYR A 33 0.39 -6.53 -13.70
C TYR A 33 0.09 -5.04 -13.83
N ALA A 34 -1.08 -4.62 -13.36
CA ALA A 34 -1.53 -3.24 -13.48
C ALA A 34 -0.85 -2.35 -12.43
N THR A 35 -0.50 -1.11 -12.81
CA THR A 35 0.11 -0.16 -11.88
C THR A 35 -0.73 0.06 -10.62
N PRO A 36 -2.06 0.29 -10.68
CA PRO A 36 -2.83 0.44 -9.46
C PRO A 36 -2.85 -0.82 -8.59
N ALA A 37 -2.78 -2.01 -9.19
CA ALA A 37 -2.68 -3.26 -8.43
C ALA A 37 -1.34 -3.34 -7.69
N MET A 38 -0.25 -2.95 -8.33
CA MET A 38 1.07 -2.90 -7.69
C MET A 38 1.06 -1.92 -6.52
N VAL A 39 0.47 -0.74 -6.69
CA VAL A 39 0.32 0.25 -5.60
C VAL A 39 -0.45 -0.37 -4.43
N SER A 40 -1.56 -1.02 -4.70
CA SER A 40 -2.37 -1.68 -3.68
C SER A 40 -1.56 -2.74 -2.93
N ASP A 41 -0.82 -3.58 -3.65
CA ASP A 41 0.00 -4.63 -3.04
C ASP A 41 1.11 -4.04 -2.15
N VAL A 42 1.74 -2.94 -2.58
CA VAL A 42 2.73 -2.22 -1.76
C VAL A 42 2.08 -1.66 -0.50
N GLU A 43 0.93 -1.01 -0.63
CA GLU A 43 0.22 -0.45 0.52
C GLU A 43 -0.15 -1.51 1.54
N TYR A 44 -0.72 -2.64 1.09
CA TYR A 44 -1.08 -3.73 1.99
C TYR A 44 0.13 -4.38 2.65
N THR A 45 1.24 -4.50 1.92
CA THR A 45 2.47 -5.07 2.49
C THR A 45 2.99 -4.19 3.63
N CYS A 46 3.03 -2.87 3.43
CA CYS A 46 3.44 -1.92 4.46
C CYS A 46 2.46 -1.90 5.63
N ARG A 47 1.17 -1.86 5.34
CA ARG A 47 0.13 -1.83 6.38
C ARG A 47 0.18 -3.08 7.25
N ASP A 48 0.23 -4.25 6.64
CA ASP A 48 0.24 -5.53 7.38
C ASP A 48 1.48 -5.66 8.25
N PHE A 49 2.62 -5.21 7.75
CA PHE A 49 3.85 -5.15 8.54
C PHE A 49 3.68 -4.26 9.77
N LEU A 50 3.13 -3.05 9.60
CA LEU A 50 2.91 -2.14 10.71
C LEU A 50 1.92 -2.71 11.72
N VAL A 51 0.78 -3.20 11.27
CA VAL A 51 -0.27 -3.76 12.14
C VAL A 51 0.27 -4.91 12.97
N GLY A 52 1.12 -5.77 12.37
CA GLY A 52 1.75 -6.87 13.09
C GLY A 52 2.69 -6.44 14.22
N ASN A 53 3.05 -5.15 14.25
CA ASN A 53 3.98 -4.59 15.24
C ASN A 53 3.39 -3.43 16.05
N LEU A 54 2.08 -3.20 15.93
CA LEU A 54 1.36 -2.16 16.66
C LEU A 54 0.49 -2.78 17.75
N PRO A 55 0.20 -2.04 18.83
CA PRO A 55 -0.75 -2.51 19.82
C PRO A 55 -2.17 -2.59 19.23
N ALA A 56 -3.01 -3.41 19.87
CA ALA A 56 -4.42 -3.51 19.49
C ALA A 56 -5.07 -2.14 19.51
N GLY A 57 -5.97 -1.90 18.56
CA GLY A 57 -6.66 -0.61 18.46
C GLY A 57 -5.93 0.42 17.61
N GLN A 58 -4.72 0.12 17.15
CA GLN A 58 -3.99 0.99 16.22
C GLN A 58 -3.92 0.37 14.83
N ASP A 59 -3.85 1.21 13.83
CA ASP A 59 -3.67 0.85 12.43
C ASP A 59 -2.87 1.97 11.77
N SER A 60 -2.78 1.95 10.46
CA SER A 60 -2.16 3.03 9.71
C SER A 60 -2.95 3.35 8.46
N VAL A 61 -2.79 4.57 7.98
CA VAL A 61 -3.40 5.02 6.73
C VAL A 61 -2.30 5.48 5.77
N GLY A 62 -2.48 5.21 4.49
CA GLY A 62 -1.56 5.69 3.46
C GLY A 62 -1.78 7.17 3.22
N THR A 63 -0.70 7.94 3.16
CA THR A 63 -0.76 9.38 2.93
C THR A 63 -0.03 9.82 1.67
N ARG A 64 0.89 9.00 1.18
CA ARG A 64 1.65 9.33 -0.03
C ARG A 64 2.21 8.06 -0.66
N VAL A 65 2.23 8.03 -1.97
CA VAL A 65 2.95 7.01 -2.73
C VAL A 65 3.60 7.66 -3.96
N GLU A 66 4.87 7.33 -4.17
CA GLU A 66 5.57 7.63 -5.41
C GLU A 66 6.01 6.30 -5.98
N ILE A 67 5.72 6.06 -7.24
CA ILE A 67 6.04 4.79 -7.87
C ILE A 67 6.52 4.98 -9.30
N ASP A 68 7.57 4.25 -9.65
CA ASP A 68 7.99 4.04 -11.01
C ASP A 68 7.72 2.59 -11.36
N HIS A 69 6.84 2.34 -12.32
CA HIS A 69 6.54 1.01 -12.83
C HIS A 69 7.45 0.77 -14.02
N LEU A 70 8.54 0.05 -13.81
CA LEU A 70 9.70 0.02 -14.71
C LEU A 70 9.61 -1.02 -15.82
N ALA A 71 8.90 -2.12 -15.58
CA ALA A 71 8.81 -3.22 -16.53
C ALA A 71 7.53 -4.01 -16.29
N PRO A 72 7.01 -4.68 -17.33
CA PRO A 72 5.79 -5.49 -17.18
C PRO A 72 6.08 -6.81 -16.49
N THR A 73 5.10 -7.29 -15.73
CA THR A 73 5.06 -8.65 -15.20
C THR A 73 3.82 -9.31 -15.77
N LEU A 74 3.94 -10.49 -16.33
CA LEU A 74 2.85 -11.16 -17.02
C LEU A 74 1.92 -11.91 -16.08
N LEU A 75 0.68 -12.06 -16.51
CA LEU A 75 -0.29 -12.95 -15.85
C LEU A 75 0.34 -14.34 -15.66
N GLY A 76 0.26 -14.85 -14.44
CA GLY A 76 0.81 -16.17 -14.10
C GLY A 76 2.22 -16.12 -13.51
N MET A 77 2.91 -14.99 -13.59
CA MET A 77 4.19 -14.81 -12.91
C MET A 77 3.96 -14.46 -11.44
N TRP A 78 5.00 -14.59 -10.63
CA TRP A 78 4.97 -14.06 -9.26
C TRP A 78 5.73 -12.74 -9.21
N ALA A 79 5.43 -11.94 -8.19
CA ALA A 79 6.19 -10.74 -7.88
C ALA A 79 6.48 -10.71 -6.38
N GLU A 80 7.63 -10.16 -6.01
CA GLU A 80 8.03 -10.00 -4.62
C GLU A 80 8.10 -8.52 -4.29
N ILE A 81 7.34 -8.13 -3.27
CA ILE A 81 7.34 -6.76 -2.77
C ILE A 81 8.28 -6.71 -1.57
N ARG A 82 9.27 -5.82 -1.62
CA ARG A 82 10.23 -5.56 -0.54
C ARG A 82 10.01 -4.15 -0.05
N VAL A 83 9.78 -4.00 1.24
CA VAL A 83 9.58 -2.70 1.87
C VAL A 83 10.59 -2.52 2.99
N GLU A 84 11.17 -1.34 3.08
CA GLU A 84 12.15 -1.01 4.10
C GLU A 84 11.74 0.28 4.80
N VAL A 85 11.77 0.30 6.13
CA VAL A 85 11.56 1.53 6.90
C VAL A 85 12.78 2.42 6.70
N VAL A 86 12.58 3.61 6.15
CA VAL A 86 13.68 4.57 5.95
C VAL A 86 13.64 5.72 6.93
N SER A 87 12.47 6.07 7.47
CA SER A 87 12.38 7.05 8.56
C SER A 87 11.13 6.84 9.39
N VAL A 88 11.22 7.24 10.65
CA VAL A 88 10.09 7.26 11.58
C VAL A 88 10.12 8.61 12.28
N GLU A 89 9.09 9.41 12.07
CA GLU A 89 8.96 10.74 12.69
C GLU A 89 7.61 10.80 13.41
N GLY A 90 7.62 10.51 14.72
CA GLY A 90 6.39 10.38 15.47
C GLY A 90 5.53 9.24 14.92
N ARG A 91 4.36 9.58 14.41
CA ARG A 91 3.42 8.60 13.83
C ARG A 91 3.60 8.40 12.33
N ARG A 92 4.51 9.15 11.71
CA ARG A 92 4.78 9.04 10.28
C ARG A 92 5.88 8.01 10.04
N VAL A 93 5.58 7.00 9.23
CA VAL A 93 6.54 5.98 8.82
C VAL A 93 6.71 6.06 7.30
N THR A 94 7.94 6.27 6.87
CA THR A 94 8.29 6.32 5.45
C THR A 94 8.99 5.02 5.06
N PHE A 95 8.49 4.39 4.02
CA PHE A 95 9.05 3.17 3.44
C PHE A 95 9.64 3.45 2.08
N ALA A 96 10.79 2.85 1.79
CA ALA A 96 11.24 2.65 0.43
C ALA A 96 10.79 1.26 0.01
N PHE A 97 10.42 1.08 -1.25
CA PHE A 97 10.02 -0.24 -1.73
C PHE A 97 10.61 -0.57 -3.08
N GLU A 98 10.72 -1.86 -3.35
CA GLU A 98 11.12 -2.41 -4.61
C GLU A 98 10.26 -3.63 -4.91
N VAL A 99 9.82 -3.76 -6.15
CA VAL A 99 9.04 -4.90 -6.61
C VAL A 99 9.84 -5.60 -7.71
N CYS A 100 10.05 -6.90 -7.54
CA CYS A 100 10.82 -7.70 -8.50
C CYS A 100 9.99 -8.90 -8.94
N ASP A 101 10.07 -9.26 -10.20
CA ASP A 101 9.61 -10.58 -10.65
C ASP A 101 10.81 -11.52 -10.80
N ALA A 102 10.61 -12.68 -11.40
CA ALA A 102 11.66 -13.68 -11.55
C ALA A 102 12.83 -13.20 -12.44
N LEU A 103 12.61 -12.16 -13.24
CA LEU A 103 13.57 -11.71 -14.24
C LEU A 103 14.23 -10.38 -13.91
N GLU A 104 13.53 -9.47 -13.22
CA GLU A 104 13.99 -8.09 -13.12
C GLU A 104 13.23 -7.31 -12.04
N THR A 105 13.77 -6.14 -11.73
CA THR A 105 13.03 -5.14 -10.92
C THR A 105 11.97 -4.53 -11.82
N VAL A 106 10.72 -4.56 -11.36
CA VAL A 106 9.57 -4.09 -12.14
C VAL A 106 8.94 -2.83 -11.55
N GLY A 107 9.27 -2.49 -10.31
CA GLY A 107 8.78 -1.26 -9.69
C GLY A 107 9.66 -0.84 -8.52
N ARG A 108 9.60 0.46 -8.21
CA ARG A 108 10.27 1.01 -7.02
C ARG A 108 9.65 2.34 -6.65
N GLY A 109 9.85 2.75 -5.42
CA GLY A 109 9.35 4.04 -4.98
C GLY A 109 9.37 4.22 -3.48
N ILE A 110 8.49 5.11 -3.03
CA ILE A 110 8.35 5.51 -1.63
C ILE A 110 6.88 5.45 -1.25
N HIS A 111 6.59 4.98 -0.03
CA HIS A 111 5.25 4.96 0.52
C HIS A 111 5.28 5.48 1.95
N VAL A 112 4.40 6.43 2.25
CA VAL A 112 4.30 7.01 3.59
C VAL A 112 2.98 6.60 4.22
N ARG A 113 3.05 6.12 5.45
CA ARG A 113 1.88 5.79 6.24
C ARG A 113 1.89 6.56 7.56
N PHE A 114 0.70 6.80 8.08
CA PHE A 114 0.51 7.49 9.35
C PHE A 114 -0.25 6.57 10.31
N ILE A 115 0.34 6.36 11.50
CA ILE A 115 -0.26 5.50 12.52
C ILE A 115 -1.44 6.22 13.16
N VAL A 116 -2.57 5.55 13.27
CA VAL A 116 -3.81 6.12 13.80
C VAL A 116 -4.40 5.23 14.89
N ASP A 117 -5.14 5.86 15.80
CA ASP A 117 -5.97 5.15 16.76
C ASP A 117 -7.32 4.91 16.11
N LYS A 118 -7.75 3.66 16.03
CA LYS A 118 -9.01 3.31 15.35
C LYS A 118 -10.23 4.03 15.94
N PRO A 119 -10.42 4.13 17.28
CA PRO A 119 -11.57 4.84 17.82
C PRO A 119 -11.59 6.32 17.43
N LYS A 120 -10.44 6.99 17.45
CA LYS A 120 -10.35 8.41 17.06
C LYS A 120 -10.61 8.59 15.58
N THR A 121 -10.12 7.68 14.75
CA THR A 121 -10.38 7.70 13.31
C THR A 121 -11.87 7.50 13.04
N ALA A 122 -12.51 6.57 13.74
CA ALA A 122 -13.94 6.35 13.61
C ALA A 122 -14.74 7.59 13.96
N GLU A 123 -14.35 8.33 15.01
CA GLU A 123 -15.00 9.59 15.40
C GLU A 123 -14.87 10.64 14.29
N ARG A 124 -13.68 10.78 13.71
CA ARG A 124 -13.45 11.74 12.62
C ARG A 124 -14.28 11.39 11.38
N LEU A 125 -14.35 10.12 11.04
CA LEU A 125 -15.14 9.66 9.89
C LEU A 125 -16.65 9.90 10.14
N ALA A 126 -17.13 9.62 11.34
CA ALA A 126 -18.52 9.88 11.71
C ALA A 126 -18.84 11.38 11.64
N ALA A 127 -17.92 12.22 12.13
CA ALA A 127 -18.10 13.68 12.08
C ALA A 127 -18.13 14.18 10.64
N LYS A 128 -17.25 13.68 9.78
CA LYS A 128 -17.26 14.04 8.37
C LYS A 128 -18.55 13.60 7.68
N LYS A 129 -19.03 12.40 7.99
CA LYS A 129 -20.28 11.88 7.44
C LYS A 129 -21.47 12.78 7.83
N THR A 130 -21.52 13.21 9.09
CA THR A 130 -22.57 14.13 9.56
C THR A 130 -22.54 15.45 8.80
N LYS A 131 -21.34 16.02 8.64
CA LYS A 131 -21.17 17.27 7.87
C LYS A 131 -21.56 17.09 6.41
N ALA A 132 -21.16 15.97 5.80
CA ALA A 132 -21.48 15.68 4.40
C ALA A 132 -22.98 15.54 4.18
N LYS A 133 -23.71 14.94 5.12
CA LYS A 133 -25.18 14.81 5.03
C LYS A 133 -25.89 16.16 5.03
N ALA A 134 -25.28 17.19 5.61
CA ALA A 134 -25.84 18.55 5.65
C ALA A 134 -25.56 19.33 4.36
N VAL A 135 -24.75 18.81 3.46
CA VAL A 135 -24.38 19.47 2.20
C VAL A 135 -25.11 18.77 1.06
N ASP A 136 -25.92 19.53 0.34
CA ASP A 136 -26.62 19.02 -0.84
C ASP A 136 -25.63 18.63 -1.92
N GLY A 137 -25.81 17.43 -2.49
CA GLY A 137 -24.91 16.90 -3.51
C GLY A 137 -23.57 16.35 -3.00
N ALA A 138 -23.39 16.24 -1.69
CA ALA A 138 -22.17 15.68 -1.13
C ALA A 138 -22.00 14.18 -1.41
N PHE A 139 -23.11 13.47 -1.58
CA PHE A 139 -23.09 12.04 -1.94
C PHE A 139 -23.68 11.86 -3.34
N PHE A 140 -23.11 10.96 -4.10
CA PHE A 140 -23.71 10.55 -5.36
C PHE A 140 -24.87 9.58 -5.11
N SER A 141 -25.89 9.61 -5.95
CA SER A 141 -27.08 8.76 -5.83
C SER A 141 -26.97 7.48 -6.65
#